data_6716e21e26e9b4796c48d44e65ebec25
#
_entry.id   6716e21e26e9b4796c48d44e65ebec25
#
_cell.length_a   1.000
_cell.length_b   1.000
_cell.length_c   1.000
_cell.angle_alpha   90.00
_cell.angle_beta   90.00
_cell.angle_gamma   90.00
#
_symmetry.space_group_name_H-M   'P 1'
#
loop_
_entity.id
_entity.type
_entity.pdbx_description
1 polymer ?
#
loop_
_entity_poly.entity_id
_entity_poly.type
_entity_poly.pdbx_seq_one_letter_code
_entity_poly.pdbx_strand_id
1 'polypeptide(L)'
;MLIMKDKVATRLSEKPSGLSGFLSKHIGSILASEKRSLWTTNRYLMRNILSAAAVIIAMTTQPVVARERAVILIIGDGFDDTHVTMGRNYLKGQAGQLLLDQMPFRGAVQVETVDSEGSAIYVADSANTATTLATGAVTQIGRIGKNAADQPVTTVLESAAAAGYKTGIVSTASVTDASPAAFAAHVTIRACENPVTIRGGEKYGVTFDGCPEDLKENGGMGSISEQLAVADVDVILGGGMEHFVAQYESDPTVLALAQEQGVTILTERNALNQQYSGRVIGLFSEDTMPVAWRGTNGSNRRVHRAKLAELHP
;
A
#
# COMPACT_ATOMS: atom_id res chain seq x y z
N MET A 1 -4.48 -1.41 -6.76
CA MET A 1 -5.09 -1.72 -5.44
C MET A 1 -4.00 -1.65 -4.39
N LEU A 2 -4.11 -0.77 -3.45
CA LEU A 2 -3.19 -0.60 -2.33
C LEU A 2 -3.73 -1.36 -1.11
N ILE A 3 -2.91 -2.16 -0.45
CA ILE A 3 -3.28 -2.92 0.75
C ILE A 3 -2.35 -2.51 1.89
N MET A 4 -2.92 -2.06 3.01
CA MET A 4 -2.20 -1.78 4.26
C MET A 4 -2.80 -2.64 5.37
N LYS A 5 -1.96 -3.38 6.09
CA LYS A 5 -2.38 -4.24 7.19
C LYS A 5 -1.53 -3.98 8.45
N ASP A 6 -2.17 -3.81 9.58
CA ASP A 6 -1.53 -3.46 10.85
C ASP A 6 -0.72 -4.63 11.45
N LYS A 7 0.49 -4.33 11.91
CA LYS A 7 1.43 -5.27 12.55
C LYS A 7 1.27 -5.35 14.09
N VAL A 8 0.10 -5.12 14.64
CA VAL A 8 -0.09 -4.98 16.09
C VAL A 8 -0.02 -6.32 16.83
N ALA A 9 1.10 -7.01 16.82
CA ALA A 9 1.29 -8.16 17.72
C ALA A 9 2.52 -8.08 18.66
N THR A 10 3.33 -7.00 18.64
CA THR A 10 4.64 -7.05 19.33
C THR A 10 4.97 -5.87 20.25
N ARG A 11 4.03 -4.99 20.61
CA ARG A 11 4.33 -3.84 21.49
C ARG A 11 3.51 -3.76 22.77
N LEU A 12 3.21 -4.87 23.43
CA LEU A 12 2.58 -4.86 24.76
C LEU A 12 3.46 -5.54 25.83
N SER A 13 4.78 -5.33 25.82
CA SER A 13 5.66 -5.77 26.92
C SER A 13 6.33 -4.63 27.70
N GLU A 14 5.96 -3.39 27.50
CA GLU A 14 6.43 -2.32 28.40
C GLU A 14 5.41 -2.07 29.49
N LYS A 15 5.73 -2.60 30.68
CA LYS A 15 5.02 -2.32 31.94
C LYS A 15 5.12 -0.83 32.26
N PRO A 16 4.02 -0.15 32.57
CA PRO A 16 4.08 1.19 33.14
C PRO A 16 4.66 1.09 34.55
N SER A 17 5.89 1.59 34.75
CA SER A 17 6.65 1.61 36.00
C SER A 17 6.12 2.61 37.04
N GLY A 18 4.86 2.97 37.02
CA GLY A 18 4.28 4.01 37.88
C GLY A 18 3.27 3.55 38.93
N LEU A 19 2.65 2.39 38.80
CA LEU A 19 1.56 2.00 39.73
C LEU A 19 1.99 1.08 40.90
N SER A 20 3.13 0.40 40.82
CA SER A 20 3.57 -0.51 41.91
C SER A 20 4.09 0.22 43.14
N GLY A 21 4.57 1.46 42.98
CA GLY A 21 5.10 2.26 44.08
C GLY A 21 4.04 2.90 44.99
N PHE A 22 2.84 3.14 44.46
CA PHE A 22 1.78 3.82 45.22
C PHE A 22 0.97 2.87 46.14
N LEU A 23 0.78 1.63 45.69
CA LEU A 23 0.04 0.61 46.46
C LEU A 23 0.84 0.01 47.60
N SER A 24 2.17 -0.06 47.51
CA SER A 24 3.00 -0.63 48.59
C SER A 24 3.13 0.28 49.83
N LYS A 25 3.08 1.61 49.66
CA LYS A 25 3.18 2.56 50.76
C LYS A 25 1.92 2.75 51.59
N HIS A 26 0.74 2.53 51.03
CA HIS A 26 -0.54 2.69 51.75
C HIS A 26 -1.04 1.42 52.43
N ILE A 27 -0.63 0.25 51.97
CA ILE A 27 -0.99 -1.02 52.65
C ILE A 27 -0.14 -1.28 53.90
N GLY A 28 1.10 -0.81 53.89
CA GLY A 28 2.02 -0.96 55.03
C GLY A 28 1.63 -0.16 56.29
N SER A 29 0.93 0.97 56.16
CA SER A 29 0.54 1.83 57.30
C SER A 29 -0.75 1.39 57.99
N ILE A 30 -1.59 0.60 57.35
CA ILE A 30 -2.86 0.11 57.95
C ILE A 30 -2.65 -1.16 58.78
N LEU A 31 -1.58 -1.91 58.54
CA LEU A 31 -1.29 -3.17 59.25
C LEU A 31 -0.49 -3.03 60.55
N ALA A 32 -0.06 -1.82 60.91
CA ALA A 32 0.82 -1.60 62.09
C ALA A 32 0.10 -1.20 63.38
N SER A 33 -1.23 -0.95 63.43
CA SER A 33 -1.86 -0.35 64.59
C SER A 33 -2.87 -1.22 65.37
N GLU A 34 -3.15 -2.47 64.94
CA GLU A 34 -4.05 -3.34 65.77
C GLU A 34 -3.44 -4.73 65.97
N LYS A 35 -2.60 -4.83 67.00
CA LYS A 35 -2.27 -6.12 67.62
C LYS A 35 -3.22 -6.45 68.74
N ARG A 36 -3.81 -7.66 68.61
CA ARG A 36 -4.50 -8.50 69.59
C ARG A 36 -6.02 -8.33 69.74
N SER A 37 -6.70 -9.14 69.05
CA SER A 37 -7.81 -10.05 69.46
C SER A 37 -8.81 -10.40 68.39
N LEU A 38 -8.43 -10.89 67.24
CA LEU A 38 -9.44 -11.40 66.25
C LEU A 38 -8.76 -12.40 65.27
N TRP A 39 -8.18 -13.47 65.81
CA TRP A 39 -7.37 -14.41 64.99
C TRP A 39 -8.19 -15.53 64.29
N THR A 40 -9.49 -15.63 64.49
CA THR A 40 -10.28 -16.72 63.92
C THR A 40 -11.34 -16.30 62.89
N THR A 41 -11.84 -15.07 62.93
CA THR A 41 -12.88 -14.59 61.99
C THR A 41 -12.32 -13.97 60.72
N ASN A 42 -11.04 -13.58 60.74
CA ASN A 42 -10.44 -12.80 59.66
C ASN A 42 -9.86 -13.65 58.51
N ARG A 43 -9.69 -14.96 58.68
CA ARG A 43 -9.17 -15.84 57.61
C ARG A 43 -10.19 -16.06 56.51
N TYR A 44 -11.47 -16.14 56.80
CA TYR A 44 -12.50 -16.30 55.79
C TYR A 44 -12.79 -15.00 55.04
N LEU A 45 -12.74 -13.86 55.72
CA LEU A 45 -12.95 -12.54 55.07
C LEU A 45 -11.80 -12.19 54.14
N MET A 46 -10.56 -12.38 54.57
CA MET A 46 -9.35 -12.14 53.74
C MET A 46 -9.32 -13.08 52.51
N ARG A 47 -9.69 -14.36 52.68
CA ARG A 47 -9.74 -15.33 51.58
C ARG A 47 -10.81 -14.96 50.56
N ASN A 48 -11.93 -14.43 50.95
CA ASN A 48 -13.00 -13.98 50.05
C ASN A 48 -12.67 -12.65 49.40
N ILE A 49 -11.96 -11.72 50.07
CA ILE A 49 -11.52 -10.46 49.50
C ILE A 49 -10.41 -10.72 48.48
N LEU A 50 -9.45 -11.61 48.74
CA LEU A 50 -8.39 -11.98 47.82
C LEU A 50 -8.96 -12.74 46.59
N SER A 51 -9.97 -13.59 46.80
CA SER A 51 -10.67 -14.28 45.71
C SER A 51 -11.48 -13.31 44.85
N ALA A 52 -12.18 -12.34 45.44
CA ALA A 52 -12.93 -11.32 44.74
C ALA A 52 -11.97 -10.37 43.96
N ALA A 53 -10.84 -9.99 44.54
CA ALA A 53 -9.81 -9.17 43.86
C ALA A 53 -9.18 -9.94 42.70
N ALA A 54 -8.91 -11.25 42.82
CA ALA A 54 -8.38 -12.07 41.76
C ALA A 54 -9.38 -12.23 40.61
N VAL A 55 -10.69 -12.36 40.91
CA VAL A 55 -11.75 -12.43 39.89
C VAL A 55 -11.91 -11.08 39.18
N ILE A 56 -11.85 -9.96 39.89
CA ILE A 56 -11.91 -8.62 39.29
C ILE A 56 -10.69 -8.39 38.38
N ILE A 57 -9.49 -8.77 38.79
CA ILE A 57 -8.29 -8.66 37.96
C ILE A 57 -8.38 -9.58 36.72
N ALA A 58 -8.93 -10.80 36.87
CA ALA A 58 -9.13 -11.71 35.74
C ALA A 58 -10.21 -11.20 34.76
N MET A 59 -11.20 -10.47 35.24
CA MET A 59 -12.23 -9.87 34.37
C MET A 59 -11.76 -8.61 33.62
N THR A 60 -10.71 -7.94 34.10
CA THR A 60 -10.13 -6.75 33.45
C THR A 60 -9.03 -7.08 32.45
N THR A 61 -8.53 -8.31 32.42
CA THR A 61 -7.52 -8.76 31.47
C THR A 61 -8.13 -9.53 30.29
N GLN A 62 -9.28 -9.12 29.80
CA GLN A 62 -9.71 -9.58 28.47
C GLN A 62 -8.68 -9.08 27.46
N PRO A 63 -8.02 -9.96 26.71
CA PRO A 63 -7.17 -9.49 25.63
C PRO A 63 -8.07 -8.66 24.71
N VAL A 64 -7.80 -7.37 24.62
CA VAL A 64 -8.34 -6.54 23.57
C VAL A 64 -7.80 -7.17 22.28
N VAL A 65 -8.60 -8.01 21.64
CA VAL A 65 -8.30 -8.48 20.29
C VAL A 65 -8.29 -7.22 19.44
N ALA A 66 -7.12 -6.70 19.19
CA ALA A 66 -6.93 -5.59 18.27
C ALA A 66 -7.54 -6.05 16.95
N ARG A 67 -8.66 -5.44 16.56
CA ARG A 67 -9.33 -5.75 15.30
C ARG A 67 -8.32 -5.36 14.22
N GLU A 68 -7.81 -6.34 13.49
CA GLU A 68 -6.94 -6.06 12.35
C GLU A 68 -7.66 -5.07 11.44
N ARG A 69 -7.04 -3.91 11.22
CA ARG A 69 -7.57 -2.89 10.33
C ARG A 69 -6.83 -3.03 9.01
N ALA A 70 -7.56 -3.21 7.93
CA ALA A 70 -7.03 -3.18 6.58
C ALA A 70 -7.66 -2.01 5.82
N VAL A 71 -6.84 -1.28 5.09
CA VAL A 71 -7.28 -0.25 4.15
C VAL A 71 -6.96 -0.76 2.75
N ILE A 72 -7.96 -0.78 1.87
CA ILE A 72 -7.82 -1.15 0.47
C ILE A 72 -8.23 0.07 -0.35
N LEU A 73 -7.26 0.64 -1.08
CA LEU A 73 -7.51 1.70 -2.06
C LEU A 73 -7.58 1.06 -3.45
N ILE A 74 -8.71 1.21 -4.13
CA ILE A 74 -8.91 0.73 -5.51
C ILE A 74 -8.97 1.96 -6.42
N ILE A 75 -8.05 2.04 -7.36
CA ILE A 75 -7.96 3.11 -8.35
C ILE A 75 -8.35 2.52 -9.71
N GLY A 76 -9.38 3.07 -10.32
CA GLY A 76 -9.74 2.80 -11.71
C GLY A 76 -9.19 3.93 -12.58
N ASP A 77 -8.04 3.69 -13.21
CA ASP A 77 -7.41 4.68 -14.09
C ASP A 77 -8.29 4.91 -15.34
N GLY A 78 -8.61 6.17 -15.59
CA GLY A 78 -9.56 6.57 -16.65
C GLY A 78 -11.01 6.13 -16.41
N PHE A 79 -11.35 5.67 -15.20
CA PHE A 79 -12.68 5.18 -14.84
C PHE A 79 -13.57 6.30 -14.31
N ASP A 80 -14.80 6.41 -14.84
CA ASP A 80 -15.77 7.44 -14.50
C ASP A 80 -17.21 6.89 -14.33
N ASP A 81 -18.16 7.75 -14.05
CA ASP A 81 -19.58 7.41 -13.90
C ASP A 81 -20.20 6.80 -15.18
N THR A 82 -19.65 7.09 -16.36
CA THR A 82 -20.09 6.49 -17.61
C THR A 82 -19.74 5.00 -17.65
N HIS A 83 -18.54 4.65 -17.19
CA HIS A 83 -18.12 3.25 -17.06
C HIS A 83 -18.98 2.49 -16.04
N VAL A 84 -19.34 3.13 -14.91
CA VAL A 84 -20.27 2.55 -13.93
C VAL A 84 -21.62 2.28 -14.56
N THR A 85 -22.14 3.25 -15.31
CA THR A 85 -23.45 3.12 -15.98
C THR A 85 -23.44 2.03 -17.06
N MET A 86 -22.41 1.98 -17.91
CA MET A 86 -22.26 0.91 -18.90
C MET A 86 -22.11 -0.46 -18.22
N GLY A 87 -21.27 -0.56 -17.20
CA GLY A 87 -21.08 -1.79 -16.45
C GLY A 87 -22.37 -2.27 -15.77
N ARG A 88 -23.13 -1.37 -15.15
CA ARG A 88 -24.44 -1.67 -14.56
C ARG A 88 -25.40 -2.24 -15.58
N ASN A 89 -25.59 -1.54 -16.69
CA ASN A 89 -26.51 -1.96 -17.73
C ASN A 89 -26.11 -3.30 -18.35
N TYR A 90 -24.81 -3.51 -18.54
CA TYR A 90 -24.28 -4.75 -19.10
C TYR A 90 -24.42 -5.95 -18.16
N LEU A 91 -24.05 -5.80 -16.88
CA LEU A 91 -23.98 -6.89 -15.90
C LEU A 91 -25.32 -7.17 -15.22
N LYS A 92 -26.13 -6.14 -14.98
CA LYS A 92 -27.33 -6.22 -14.14
C LYS A 92 -28.61 -5.81 -14.85
N GLY A 93 -28.52 -5.26 -16.06
CA GLY A 93 -29.67 -4.72 -16.78
C GLY A 93 -30.16 -3.38 -16.21
N GLN A 94 -31.24 -2.86 -16.79
CA GLN A 94 -31.75 -1.51 -16.54
C GLN A 94 -32.09 -1.21 -15.05
N ALA A 95 -32.61 -2.18 -14.34
CA ALA A 95 -33.05 -2.01 -12.95
C ALA A 95 -32.05 -2.58 -11.92
N GLY A 96 -30.90 -3.05 -12.36
CA GLY A 96 -29.93 -3.68 -11.48
C GLY A 96 -29.02 -2.70 -10.77
N GLN A 97 -28.32 -3.19 -9.74
CA GLN A 97 -27.34 -2.43 -8.97
C GLN A 97 -26.00 -3.14 -8.94
N LEU A 98 -24.91 -2.38 -9.08
CA LEU A 98 -23.56 -2.81 -8.82
C LEU A 98 -23.25 -2.65 -7.31
N LEU A 99 -22.18 -3.28 -6.85
CA LEU A 99 -21.68 -3.07 -5.49
C LEU A 99 -21.31 -1.59 -5.26
N LEU A 100 -20.78 -0.91 -6.27
CA LEU A 100 -20.46 0.52 -6.24
C LEU A 100 -21.70 1.40 -5.95
N ASP A 101 -22.89 0.99 -6.44
CA ASP A 101 -24.13 1.72 -6.18
C ASP A 101 -24.60 1.61 -4.73
N GLN A 102 -24.10 0.60 -4.01
CA GLN A 102 -24.46 0.28 -2.63
C GLN A 102 -23.44 0.81 -1.62
N MET A 103 -22.38 1.47 -2.09
CA MET A 103 -21.39 2.05 -1.17
C MET A 103 -22.02 3.12 -0.29
N PRO A 104 -21.77 3.09 1.03
CA PRO A 104 -22.43 3.97 1.99
C PRO A 104 -22.02 5.44 1.85
N PHE A 105 -20.87 5.70 1.24
CA PHE A 105 -20.35 7.04 1.04
C PHE A 105 -19.94 7.23 -0.42
N ARG A 106 -20.27 8.39 -0.97
CA ARG A 106 -19.79 8.88 -2.27
C ARG A 106 -19.28 10.30 -2.09
N GLY A 107 -18.27 10.66 -2.88
CA GLY A 107 -17.70 11.99 -2.90
C GLY A 107 -17.21 12.34 -4.31
N ALA A 108 -16.94 13.60 -4.53
CA ALA A 108 -16.25 14.11 -5.71
C ALA A 108 -14.91 14.70 -5.27
N VAL A 109 -13.89 14.53 -6.09
CA VAL A 109 -12.57 15.11 -5.89
C VAL A 109 -12.30 16.06 -7.05
N GLN A 110 -11.96 17.32 -6.72
CA GLN A 110 -11.43 18.23 -7.72
C GLN A 110 -10.01 17.82 -8.05
N VAL A 111 -9.73 17.56 -9.32
CA VAL A 111 -8.39 17.24 -9.81
C VAL A 111 -7.69 18.55 -10.14
N GLU A 112 -6.53 18.75 -9.55
CA GLU A 112 -5.67 19.89 -9.80
C GLU A 112 -4.34 19.44 -10.37
N THR A 113 -3.82 20.19 -11.34
CA THR A 113 -2.48 20.04 -11.88
C THR A 113 -1.93 21.40 -12.27
N VAL A 114 -0.62 21.53 -12.25
CA VAL A 114 0.06 22.80 -12.55
C VAL A 114 1.14 22.58 -13.62
N ASP A 115 1.52 23.67 -14.27
CA ASP A 115 2.72 23.74 -15.11
C ASP A 115 3.99 23.99 -14.29
N SER A 116 5.12 24.18 -14.95
CA SER A 116 6.41 24.46 -14.32
C SER A 116 6.47 25.83 -13.59
N GLU A 117 5.53 26.74 -13.90
CA GLU A 117 5.43 28.05 -13.28
C GLU A 117 4.44 28.06 -12.09
N GLY A 118 3.79 26.92 -11.84
CA GLY A 118 2.79 26.76 -10.80
C GLY A 118 1.40 27.25 -11.21
N SER A 119 1.18 27.56 -12.49
CA SER A 119 -0.13 27.94 -13.02
C SER A 119 -1.00 26.73 -13.25
N ALA A 120 -2.27 26.80 -12.88
CA ALA A 120 -3.22 25.72 -13.06
C ALA A 120 -3.44 25.40 -14.53
N ILE A 121 -3.43 24.12 -14.88
CA ILE A 121 -3.75 23.59 -16.21
C ILE A 121 -4.97 22.67 -16.18
N TYR A 122 -5.70 22.60 -17.32
CA TYR A 122 -7.01 21.94 -17.35
C TYR A 122 -6.95 20.41 -17.43
N VAL A 123 -5.85 19.86 -17.90
CA VAL A 123 -5.76 18.41 -18.18
C VAL A 123 -4.67 17.80 -17.31
N ALA A 124 -5.05 16.84 -16.51
CA ALA A 124 -4.15 16.02 -15.71
C ALA A 124 -3.79 14.73 -16.46
N ASP A 125 -2.76 14.03 -15.96
CA ASP A 125 -2.45 12.65 -16.36
C ASP A 125 -2.50 11.70 -15.16
N SER A 126 -2.33 10.40 -15.41
CA SER A 126 -2.34 9.41 -14.33
C SER A 126 -1.18 9.61 -13.34
N ALA A 127 -0.05 10.16 -13.78
CA ALA A 127 1.13 10.33 -12.92
C ALA A 127 0.89 11.39 -11.85
N ASN A 128 0.50 12.60 -12.26
CA ASN A 128 0.27 13.67 -11.30
C ASN A 128 -0.97 13.42 -10.41
N THR A 129 -2.02 12.80 -10.95
CA THR A 129 -3.20 12.46 -10.15
C THR A 129 -2.93 11.36 -9.15
N ALA A 130 -2.22 10.30 -9.53
CA ALA A 130 -1.80 9.26 -8.59
C ALA A 130 -0.83 9.79 -7.54
N THR A 131 0.10 10.68 -7.91
CA THR A 131 1.00 11.37 -6.98
C THR A 131 0.20 12.20 -5.97
N THR A 132 -0.81 12.96 -6.43
CA THR A 132 -1.68 13.73 -5.52
C THR A 132 -2.47 12.81 -4.59
N LEU A 133 -2.98 11.68 -5.07
CA LEU A 133 -3.65 10.68 -4.22
C LEU A 133 -2.70 10.05 -3.20
N ALA A 134 -1.45 9.79 -3.59
CA ALA A 134 -0.46 9.15 -2.73
C ALA A 134 0.14 10.10 -1.68
N THR A 135 0.25 11.41 -1.99
CA THR A 135 1.03 12.36 -1.19
C THR A 135 0.22 13.55 -0.65
N GLY A 136 -0.95 13.84 -1.25
CA GLY A 136 -1.69 15.07 -0.99
C GLY A 136 -1.10 16.33 -1.64
N ALA A 137 -0.02 16.22 -2.42
CA ALA A 137 0.63 17.35 -3.07
C ALA A 137 0.15 17.51 -4.53
N VAL A 138 -0.24 18.71 -4.91
CA VAL A 138 -0.48 19.07 -6.31
C VAL A 138 0.85 19.12 -7.04
N THR A 139 0.91 18.58 -8.26
CA THR A 139 2.16 18.49 -9.02
C THR A 139 1.93 18.64 -10.51
N GLN A 140 3.03 18.62 -11.28
CA GLN A 140 3.05 18.73 -12.73
C GLN A 140 2.69 17.40 -13.40
N ILE A 141 2.26 17.47 -14.66
CA ILE A 141 2.05 16.29 -15.51
C ILE A 141 3.34 15.45 -15.56
N GLY A 142 3.17 14.13 -15.53
CA GLY A 142 4.27 13.16 -15.62
C GLY A 142 5.02 12.91 -14.32
N ARG A 143 4.85 13.71 -13.28
CA ARG A 143 5.57 13.55 -11.99
C ARG A 143 5.09 12.33 -11.22
N ILE A 144 6.04 11.58 -10.70
CA ILE A 144 5.83 10.42 -9.83
C ILE A 144 6.40 10.71 -8.45
N GLY A 145 5.56 10.73 -7.41
CA GLY A 145 5.97 10.91 -6.01
C GLY A 145 6.70 12.23 -5.70
N LYS A 146 6.70 13.18 -6.61
CA LYS A 146 7.35 14.50 -6.46
C LYS A 146 6.34 15.64 -6.51
N ASN A 147 6.58 16.71 -5.78
CA ASN A 147 5.79 17.94 -5.84
C ASN A 147 6.11 18.77 -7.10
N ALA A 148 5.43 19.91 -7.27
CA ALA A 148 5.63 20.80 -8.41
C ALA A 148 7.06 21.41 -8.48
N ALA A 149 7.79 21.43 -7.37
CA ALA A 149 9.18 21.88 -7.29
C ALA A 149 10.21 20.72 -7.43
N ASP A 150 9.80 19.58 -7.97
CA ASP A 150 10.62 18.37 -8.17
C ASP A 150 11.22 17.74 -6.90
N GLN A 151 10.65 18.05 -5.74
CA GLN A 151 11.09 17.44 -4.49
C GLN A 151 10.29 16.18 -4.21
N PRO A 152 10.94 15.07 -3.81
CA PRO A 152 10.26 13.86 -3.36
C PRO A 152 9.34 14.16 -2.17
N VAL A 153 8.13 13.60 -2.18
CA VAL A 153 7.14 13.76 -1.11
C VAL A 153 6.77 12.38 -0.58
N THR A 154 6.90 12.20 0.72
CA THR A 154 6.55 10.93 1.38
C THR A 154 5.12 10.53 1.05
N THR A 155 4.93 9.33 0.58
CA THR A 155 3.63 8.78 0.21
C THR A 155 2.89 8.20 1.42
N VAL A 156 1.58 8.01 1.28
CA VAL A 156 0.77 7.32 2.29
C VAL A 156 1.23 5.87 2.50
N LEU A 157 1.76 5.21 1.45
CA LEU A 157 2.26 3.85 1.54
C LEU A 157 3.56 3.79 2.34
N GLU A 158 4.50 4.68 2.07
CA GLU A 158 5.75 4.81 2.82
C GLU A 158 5.48 5.18 4.29
N SER A 159 4.54 6.09 4.54
CA SER A 159 4.11 6.45 5.89
C SER A 159 3.52 5.24 6.63
N ALA A 160 2.75 4.40 5.94
CA ALA A 160 2.19 3.18 6.51
C ALA A 160 3.28 2.14 6.81
N ALA A 161 4.23 1.94 5.88
CA ALA A 161 5.37 1.05 6.10
C ALA A 161 6.21 1.51 7.32
N ALA A 162 6.53 2.80 7.40
CA ALA A 162 7.24 3.39 8.54
C ALA A 162 6.48 3.24 9.87
N ALA A 163 5.15 3.24 9.85
CA ALA A 163 4.30 2.96 11.01
C ALA A 163 4.17 1.45 11.33
N GLY A 164 4.81 0.57 10.55
CA GLY A 164 4.84 -0.88 10.78
C GLY A 164 3.65 -1.64 10.18
N TYR A 165 2.85 -1.03 9.33
CA TYR A 165 1.81 -1.75 8.58
C TYR A 165 2.44 -2.64 7.51
N LYS A 166 1.74 -3.72 7.19
CA LYS A 166 2.01 -4.48 5.97
C LYS A 166 1.43 -3.74 4.78
N THR A 167 2.24 -3.58 3.75
CA THR A 167 1.89 -2.79 2.58
C THR A 167 1.96 -3.59 1.29
N GLY A 168 1.17 -3.18 0.28
CA GLY A 168 1.20 -3.86 -1.00
C GLY A 168 0.63 -3.03 -2.13
N ILE A 169 1.15 -3.27 -3.31
CA ILE A 169 0.71 -2.70 -4.58
C ILE A 169 0.31 -3.84 -5.50
N VAL A 170 -0.88 -3.76 -6.09
CA VAL A 170 -1.34 -4.71 -7.11
C VAL A 170 -1.89 -3.92 -8.29
N SER A 171 -1.38 -4.19 -9.48
CA SER A 171 -1.79 -3.51 -10.70
C SER A 171 -2.10 -4.48 -11.83
N THR A 172 -2.97 -4.08 -12.75
CA THR A 172 -3.13 -4.74 -14.05
C THR A 172 -2.22 -4.13 -15.13
N ALA A 173 -1.56 -3.02 -14.84
CA ALA A 173 -0.51 -2.44 -15.67
C ALA A 173 0.88 -2.99 -15.29
N SER A 174 1.93 -2.48 -15.94
CA SER A 174 3.28 -2.58 -15.39
C SER A 174 3.31 -1.99 -13.97
N VAL A 175 4.06 -2.60 -13.06
CA VAL A 175 4.25 -2.05 -11.70
C VAL A 175 5.04 -0.74 -11.72
N THR A 176 5.74 -0.45 -12.82
CA THR A 176 6.47 0.79 -13.05
C THR A 176 5.60 1.88 -13.69
N ASP A 177 4.39 1.54 -14.17
CA ASP A 177 3.48 2.55 -14.71
C ASP A 177 3.00 3.52 -13.64
N ALA A 178 2.51 4.67 -14.05
CA ALA A 178 2.27 5.84 -13.21
C ALA A 178 1.45 5.58 -11.95
N SER A 179 0.29 4.92 -12.08
CA SER A 179 -0.63 4.73 -10.96
C SER A 179 -0.04 3.87 -9.83
N PRO A 180 0.59 2.70 -10.07
CA PRO A 180 1.24 1.94 -9.02
C PRO A 180 2.55 2.59 -8.53
N ALA A 181 3.37 3.14 -9.44
CA ALA A 181 4.66 3.73 -9.11
C ALA A 181 4.57 4.93 -8.17
N ALA A 182 3.53 5.77 -8.33
CA ALA A 182 3.35 6.99 -7.53
C ALA A 182 3.22 6.74 -6.02
N PHE A 183 3.00 5.50 -5.59
CA PHE A 183 2.91 5.15 -4.17
C PHE A 183 4.23 4.73 -3.54
N ALA A 184 5.29 4.44 -4.35
CA ALA A 184 6.54 3.91 -3.82
C ALA A 184 7.80 4.31 -4.62
N ALA A 185 7.69 5.27 -5.54
CA ALA A 185 8.80 5.80 -6.32
C ALA A 185 8.69 7.31 -6.51
N HIS A 186 9.82 7.95 -6.83
CA HIS A 186 9.95 9.40 -6.97
C HIS A 186 10.84 9.72 -8.17
N VAL A 187 10.23 10.05 -9.31
CA VAL A 187 10.93 10.48 -10.52
C VAL A 187 10.24 11.65 -11.19
N THR A 188 11.02 12.43 -11.91
CA THR A 188 10.57 13.65 -12.59
C THR A 188 9.59 13.36 -13.73
N ILE A 189 9.76 12.25 -14.44
CA ILE A 189 8.89 11.86 -15.54
C ILE A 189 8.56 10.37 -15.45
N ARG A 190 7.28 10.02 -15.54
CA ARG A 190 6.75 8.64 -15.54
C ARG A 190 7.41 7.68 -16.54
N ALA A 191 8.03 8.20 -17.59
CA ALA A 191 8.75 7.42 -18.58
C ALA A 191 10.12 6.91 -18.10
N CYS A 192 10.63 7.39 -16.96
CA CYS A 192 11.90 6.97 -16.37
C CYS A 192 11.75 5.65 -15.61
N GLU A 193 11.25 4.60 -16.29
CA GLU A 193 10.82 3.35 -15.67
C GLU A 193 11.96 2.42 -15.31
N ASN A 194 13.09 2.47 -16.05
CA ASN A 194 14.20 1.53 -15.88
C ASN A 194 15.56 2.22 -16.10
N PRO A 195 16.71 1.55 -15.84
CA PRO A 195 18.03 2.14 -15.95
C PRO A 195 18.40 2.67 -17.34
N VAL A 196 17.70 2.22 -18.38
CA VAL A 196 17.90 2.70 -19.76
C VAL A 196 17.05 3.94 -20.02
N THR A 197 15.75 3.84 -19.76
CA THR A 197 14.80 4.91 -20.07
C THR A 197 14.96 6.14 -19.16
N ILE A 198 15.53 6.01 -17.97
CA ILE A 198 15.84 7.16 -17.12
C ILE A 198 16.85 8.13 -17.79
N ARG A 199 17.61 7.65 -18.77
CA ARG A 199 18.59 8.43 -19.55
C ARG A 199 18.00 9.07 -20.80
N GLY A 200 16.70 8.88 -21.03
CA GLY A 200 15.99 9.38 -22.19
C GLY A 200 15.59 8.27 -23.16
N GLY A 201 14.84 8.65 -24.17
CA GLY A 201 14.34 7.73 -25.18
C GLY A 201 13.04 8.16 -25.80
N GLU A 202 12.25 7.19 -26.25
CA GLU A 202 10.92 7.40 -26.80
C GLU A 202 9.91 6.58 -26.03
N LYS A 203 8.79 7.19 -25.64
CA LYS A 203 7.64 6.49 -25.07
C LYS A 203 6.35 7.07 -25.63
N TYR A 204 5.44 6.20 -26.08
CA TYR A 204 4.16 6.58 -26.70
C TYR A 204 4.31 7.48 -27.95
N GLY A 205 5.41 7.32 -28.71
CA GLY A 205 5.71 8.16 -29.87
C GLY A 205 6.22 9.56 -29.54
N VAL A 206 6.60 9.81 -28.29
CA VAL A 206 7.18 11.08 -27.84
C VAL A 206 8.59 10.85 -27.32
N THR A 207 9.54 11.58 -27.89
CA THR A 207 10.93 11.60 -27.40
C THR A 207 11.02 12.46 -26.13
N PHE A 208 11.81 12.01 -25.16
CA PHE A 208 12.06 12.74 -23.91
C PHE A 208 13.53 12.61 -23.50
N ASP A 209 14.04 13.61 -22.76
CA ASP A 209 15.45 13.75 -22.41
C ASP A 209 15.87 12.93 -21.18
N GLY A 210 14.96 12.15 -20.61
CA GLY A 210 15.19 11.38 -19.37
C GLY A 210 14.96 12.19 -18.09
N CYS A 211 15.51 11.66 -17.00
CA CYS A 211 15.43 12.24 -15.66
C CYS A 211 16.86 12.36 -15.09
N PRO A 212 17.69 13.29 -15.58
CA PRO A 212 19.09 13.36 -15.18
C PRO A 212 19.30 13.62 -13.69
N GLU A 213 18.41 14.36 -13.04
CA GLU A 213 18.43 14.61 -11.60
C GLU A 213 18.08 13.38 -10.76
N ASP A 214 17.39 12.40 -11.34
CA ASP A 214 17.01 11.16 -10.65
C ASP A 214 18.06 10.06 -10.82
N LEU A 215 19.07 10.25 -11.68
CA LEU A 215 20.18 9.31 -11.85
C LEU A 215 20.98 9.16 -10.56
N LYS A 216 21.34 7.93 -10.20
CA LYS A 216 22.12 7.63 -8.99
C LYS A 216 23.48 8.31 -8.98
N GLU A 217 24.15 8.39 -10.15
CA GLU A 217 25.41 9.10 -10.31
C GLU A 217 25.30 10.61 -10.07
N ASN A 218 24.11 11.17 -10.19
CA ASN A 218 23.81 12.57 -9.87
C ASN A 218 23.24 12.78 -8.47
N GLY A 219 23.18 11.72 -7.64
CA GLY A 219 22.64 11.75 -6.28
C GLY A 219 21.15 11.50 -6.21
N GLY A 220 20.49 11.13 -7.31
CA GLY A 220 19.10 10.72 -7.38
C GLY A 220 18.86 9.29 -6.88
N MET A 221 17.60 8.88 -6.87
CA MET A 221 17.19 7.57 -6.36
C MET A 221 17.18 6.46 -7.42
N GLY A 222 17.49 6.77 -8.66
CA GLY A 222 17.41 5.86 -9.80
C GLY A 222 16.00 5.82 -10.43
N SER A 223 15.84 4.96 -11.40
CA SER A 223 14.60 4.72 -12.13
C SER A 223 13.49 4.14 -11.24
N ILE A 224 12.25 4.15 -11.73
CA ILE A 224 11.10 3.58 -10.99
C ILE A 224 11.36 2.13 -10.59
N SER A 225 11.81 1.27 -11.51
CA SER A 225 12.08 -0.15 -11.21
C SER A 225 13.18 -0.34 -10.15
N GLU A 226 14.24 0.47 -10.19
CA GLU A 226 15.30 0.43 -9.18
C GLU A 226 14.79 0.83 -7.80
N GLN A 227 13.94 1.86 -7.72
CA GLN A 227 13.33 2.27 -6.46
C GLN A 227 12.38 1.20 -5.93
N LEU A 228 11.53 0.60 -6.78
CA LEU A 228 10.63 -0.49 -6.38
C LEU A 228 11.40 -1.73 -5.89
N ALA A 229 12.56 -2.04 -6.47
CA ALA A 229 13.40 -3.16 -6.05
C ALA A 229 13.85 -3.03 -4.59
N VAL A 230 14.04 -1.82 -4.08
CA VAL A 230 14.53 -1.54 -2.72
C VAL A 230 13.47 -0.96 -1.78
N ALA A 231 12.29 -0.57 -2.29
CA ALA A 231 11.22 0.03 -1.51
C ALA A 231 10.77 -0.86 -0.34
N ASP A 232 10.43 -0.29 0.81
CA ASP A 232 9.85 -1.02 1.96
C ASP A 232 8.36 -1.32 1.72
N VAL A 233 8.09 -2.13 0.69
CA VAL A 233 6.75 -2.61 0.32
C VAL A 233 6.77 -4.13 0.36
N ASP A 234 5.90 -4.73 1.17
CA ASP A 234 5.92 -6.19 1.38
C ASP A 234 5.54 -6.98 0.11
N VAL A 235 4.58 -6.46 -0.67
CA VAL A 235 4.06 -7.16 -1.86
C VAL A 235 3.86 -6.19 -3.01
N ILE A 236 4.49 -6.45 -4.15
CA ILE A 236 4.27 -5.73 -5.41
C ILE A 236 3.89 -6.76 -6.47
N LEU A 237 2.71 -6.64 -7.09
CA LEU A 237 2.23 -7.59 -8.09
C LEU A 237 1.70 -6.86 -9.33
N GLY A 238 2.12 -7.29 -10.52
CA GLY A 238 1.63 -6.74 -11.79
C GLY A 238 2.39 -7.25 -13.00
N GLY A 239 2.45 -6.46 -14.04
CA GLY A 239 3.32 -6.65 -15.20
C GLY A 239 4.63 -5.87 -15.05
N GLY A 240 5.40 -5.75 -16.14
CA GLY A 240 6.60 -4.90 -16.21
C GLY A 240 7.93 -5.61 -16.05
N MET A 241 7.99 -6.91 -16.34
CA MET A 241 9.25 -7.68 -16.32
C MET A 241 10.34 -7.01 -17.14
N GLU A 242 10.00 -6.43 -18.31
CA GLU A 242 10.97 -5.75 -19.19
C GLU A 242 11.74 -4.65 -18.46
N HIS A 243 11.13 -3.95 -17.51
CA HIS A 243 11.79 -2.87 -16.76
C HIS A 243 12.73 -3.38 -15.67
N PHE A 244 12.55 -4.62 -15.23
CA PHE A 244 13.43 -5.25 -14.24
C PHE A 244 14.60 -6.03 -14.86
N VAL A 245 14.47 -6.48 -16.10
CA VAL A 245 15.57 -7.12 -16.85
C VAL A 245 16.36 -6.13 -17.70
N ALA A 246 15.86 -4.89 -17.87
CA ALA A 246 16.58 -3.84 -18.55
C ALA A 246 17.94 -3.59 -17.87
N GLN A 247 18.98 -3.46 -18.70
CA GLN A 247 20.35 -3.31 -18.24
C GLN A 247 20.98 -2.12 -18.96
N TYR A 248 21.62 -1.25 -18.20
CA TYR A 248 22.45 -0.19 -18.75
C TYR A 248 23.93 -0.58 -18.68
N GLU A 249 24.60 -0.63 -19.84
CA GLU A 249 26.00 -1.05 -19.96
C GLU A 249 26.27 -2.41 -19.26
N SER A 250 27.19 -2.43 -18.30
CA SER A 250 27.57 -3.63 -17.54
C SER A 250 26.96 -3.70 -16.13
N ASP A 251 26.05 -2.80 -15.81
CA ASP A 251 25.39 -2.80 -14.51
C ASP A 251 24.55 -4.06 -14.31
N PRO A 252 24.35 -4.52 -13.08
CA PRO A 252 23.42 -5.62 -12.81
C PRO A 252 22.00 -5.22 -13.21
N THR A 253 21.20 -6.19 -13.62
CA THR A 253 19.77 -5.96 -13.86
C THR A 253 19.07 -5.58 -12.55
N VAL A 254 17.97 -4.83 -12.64
CA VAL A 254 17.13 -4.50 -11.47
C VAL A 254 16.59 -5.76 -10.80
N LEU A 255 16.35 -6.80 -11.60
CA LEU A 255 15.93 -8.11 -11.07
C LEU A 255 17.02 -8.70 -10.15
N ALA A 256 18.28 -8.67 -10.56
CA ALA A 256 19.40 -9.12 -9.73
C ALA A 256 19.53 -8.26 -8.45
N LEU A 257 19.42 -6.95 -8.58
CA LEU A 257 19.42 -6.03 -7.44
C LEU A 257 18.32 -6.39 -6.42
N ALA A 258 17.10 -6.64 -6.88
CA ALA A 258 15.99 -7.03 -6.01
C ALA A 258 16.28 -8.36 -5.28
N GLN A 259 16.84 -9.36 -5.99
CA GLN A 259 17.19 -10.66 -5.40
C GLN A 259 18.32 -10.53 -4.36
N GLU A 260 19.32 -9.69 -4.59
CA GLU A 260 20.37 -9.38 -3.61
C GLU A 260 19.82 -8.76 -2.33
N GLN A 261 18.72 -7.99 -2.42
CA GLN A 261 17.98 -7.46 -1.28
C GLN A 261 17.06 -8.49 -0.60
N GLY A 262 17.13 -9.75 -1.00
CA GLY A 262 16.31 -10.83 -0.43
C GLY A 262 14.84 -10.80 -0.87
N VAL A 263 14.52 -10.12 -1.97
CA VAL A 263 13.17 -10.10 -2.53
C VAL A 263 12.91 -11.40 -3.28
N THR A 264 11.77 -12.03 -3.00
CA THR A 264 11.31 -13.19 -3.78
C THR A 264 10.63 -12.71 -5.06
N ILE A 265 11.12 -13.15 -6.20
CA ILE A 265 10.55 -12.84 -7.52
C ILE A 265 9.60 -13.95 -7.95
N LEU A 266 8.38 -13.58 -8.33
CA LEU A 266 7.36 -14.49 -8.87
C LEU A 266 7.08 -14.13 -10.33
N THR A 267 7.06 -15.15 -11.20
CA THR A 267 6.74 -14.97 -12.62
C THR A 267 5.51 -15.78 -13.04
N GLU A 268 5.07 -16.71 -12.18
CA GLU A 268 4.00 -17.63 -12.47
C GLU A 268 2.84 -17.47 -11.48
N ARG A 269 1.60 -17.46 -11.98
CA ARG A 269 0.39 -17.36 -11.16
C ARG A 269 0.32 -18.38 -10.05
N ASN A 270 0.73 -19.62 -10.32
CA ASN A 270 0.67 -20.72 -9.34
C ASN A 270 1.55 -20.47 -8.11
N ALA A 271 2.60 -19.67 -8.25
CA ALA A 271 3.45 -19.29 -7.13
C ALA A 271 2.70 -18.46 -6.07
N LEU A 272 1.64 -17.74 -6.43
CA LEU A 272 0.81 -17.00 -5.48
C LEU A 272 0.10 -17.85 -4.43
N ASN A 273 -0.01 -19.17 -4.65
CA ASN A 273 -0.61 -20.09 -3.69
C ASN A 273 0.35 -20.55 -2.58
N GLN A 274 1.59 -20.10 -2.61
CA GLN A 274 2.60 -20.43 -1.60
C GLN A 274 2.69 -19.31 -0.54
N GLN A 275 3.23 -19.67 0.63
CA GLN A 275 3.54 -18.68 1.66
C GLN A 275 4.98 -18.23 1.51
N TYR A 276 5.21 -16.94 1.58
CA TYR A 276 6.53 -16.32 1.49
C TYR A 276 6.85 -15.56 2.77
N SER A 277 8.11 -15.66 3.20
CA SER A 277 8.66 -14.79 4.24
C SER A 277 9.46 -13.67 3.57
N GLY A 278 9.22 -12.43 3.99
CA GLY A 278 9.90 -11.27 3.41
C GLY A 278 9.10 -10.63 2.26
N ARG A 279 9.81 -9.81 1.49
CA ARG A 279 9.24 -9.04 0.39
C ARG A 279 9.05 -9.90 -0.87
N VAL A 280 7.98 -9.63 -1.60
CA VAL A 280 7.64 -10.34 -2.84
C VAL A 280 7.38 -9.34 -3.96
N ILE A 281 7.98 -9.56 -5.12
CA ILE A 281 7.66 -8.86 -6.36
C ILE A 281 7.21 -9.91 -7.38
N GLY A 282 5.97 -9.81 -7.85
CA GLY A 282 5.40 -10.67 -8.89
C GLY A 282 5.26 -9.91 -10.21
N LEU A 283 5.97 -10.37 -11.25
CA LEU A 283 6.01 -9.78 -12.59
C LEU A 283 5.46 -10.82 -13.57
N PHE A 284 4.19 -10.70 -13.92
CA PHE A 284 3.45 -11.76 -14.64
C PHE A 284 3.27 -11.50 -16.14
N SER A 285 3.85 -10.41 -16.66
CA SER A 285 3.93 -10.07 -18.09
C SER A 285 5.12 -9.18 -18.35
N GLU A 286 5.55 -9.11 -19.61
CA GLU A 286 6.66 -8.25 -20.04
C GLU A 286 6.37 -6.77 -19.73
N ASP A 287 5.25 -6.25 -20.19
CA ASP A 287 4.72 -4.91 -19.90
C ASP A 287 3.39 -5.03 -19.15
N THR A 288 2.36 -4.32 -19.55
CA THR A 288 1.00 -4.37 -18.98
C THR A 288 0.42 -5.78 -19.04
N MET A 289 -0.31 -6.17 -17.99
CA MET A 289 -1.00 -7.46 -17.93
C MET A 289 -1.97 -7.61 -19.11
N PRO A 290 -2.01 -8.77 -19.78
CA PRO A 290 -2.95 -8.99 -20.87
C PRO A 290 -4.38 -8.89 -20.36
N VAL A 291 -5.26 -8.26 -21.16
CA VAL A 291 -6.67 -8.18 -20.81
C VAL A 291 -7.30 -9.57 -20.72
N ALA A 292 -8.20 -9.77 -19.77
CA ALA A 292 -8.83 -11.06 -19.50
C ALA A 292 -9.73 -11.56 -20.66
N TRP A 293 -10.06 -10.69 -21.60
CA TRP A 293 -10.89 -11.00 -22.76
C TRP A 293 -10.28 -10.46 -24.06
N ARG A 294 -10.56 -11.14 -25.15
CA ARG A 294 -10.20 -10.71 -26.50
C ARG A 294 -11.46 -10.55 -27.33
N GLY A 295 -11.55 -9.49 -28.10
CA GLY A 295 -12.63 -9.32 -29.07
C GLY A 295 -12.55 -10.34 -30.20
N THR A 296 -13.64 -10.49 -30.93
CA THR A 296 -13.64 -11.22 -32.22
C THR A 296 -12.58 -10.60 -33.14
N ASN A 297 -11.81 -11.42 -33.85
CA ASN A 297 -10.70 -11.04 -34.71
C ASN A 297 -9.43 -10.52 -34.00
N GLY A 298 -9.18 -10.93 -32.75
CA GLY A 298 -7.99 -10.52 -32.02
C GLY A 298 -7.96 -9.05 -31.60
N SER A 299 -9.00 -8.28 -31.91
CA SER A 299 -9.14 -6.93 -31.40
C SER A 299 -9.82 -6.96 -30.03
N ASN A 300 -9.30 -6.24 -29.07
CA ASN A 300 -9.83 -6.14 -27.71
C ASN A 300 -11.20 -5.41 -27.63
N ARG A 301 -11.97 -5.41 -28.69
CA ARG A 301 -13.14 -4.55 -28.84
C ARG A 301 -14.45 -5.14 -28.31
N ARG A 302 -14.49 -6.40 -27.92
CA ARG A 302 -15.71 -7.02 -27.39
C ARG A 302 -15.43 -7.96 -26.24
N VAL A 303 -16.02 -7.65 -25.11
CA VAL A 303 -16.12 -8.59 -24.00
C VAL A 303 -17.13 -9.66 -24.37
N HIS A 304 -16.73 -10.91 -24.47
CA HIS A 304 -17.68 -12.00 -24.59
C HIS A 304 -18.41 -12.15 -23.25
N ARG A 305 -19.76 -12.08 -23.28
CA ARG A 305 -20.62 -12.21 -22.09
C ARG A 305 -20.31 -13.48 -21.27
N ALA A 306 -19.95 -14.56 -21.93
CA ALA A 306 -19.53 -15.80 -21.31
C ALA A 306 -18.23 -15.65 -20.46
N LYS A 307 -17.25 -14.87 -20.94
CA LYS A 307 -15.99 -14.67 -20.21
C LYS A 307 -16.10 -13.71 -19.02
N LEU A 308 -17.06 -12.78 -19.06
CA LEU A 308 -17.38 -11.97 -17.87
C LEU A 308 -18.08 -12.79 -16.80
N ALA A 309 -18.89 -13.78 -17.18
CA ALA A 309 -19.49 -14.72 -16.25
C ALA A 309 -18.45 -15.65 -15.61
N GLU A 310 -17.35 -15.97 -16.33
CA GLU A 310 -16.21 -16.74 -15.81
C GLU A 310 -15.31 -15.94 -14.83
N LEU A 311 -15.41 -14.62 -14.83
CA LEU A 311 -14.69 -13.73 -13.90
C LEU A 311 -15.45 -13.53 -12.57
N HIS A 312 -16.67 -14.04 -12.50
CA HIS A 312 -17.46 -14.09 -11.27
C HIS A 312 -17.60 -15.55 -10.84
N PRO A 313 -16.97 -15.97 -9.71
CA PRO A 313 -17.26 -17.24 -9.06
C PRO A 313 -18.69 -17.27 -8.53
#